data_e8078805d61250a9e04e72ae4347acb5
#
_entry.id   e8078805d61250a9e04e72ae4347acb5
#
_cell.length_a   1.000
_cell.length_b   1.000
_cell.length_c   1.000
_cell.angle_alpha   90.00
_cell.angle_beta   90.00
_cell.angle_gamma   90.00
#
_symmetry.space_group_name_H-M   'P 1'
#
loop_
_entity.id
_entity.type
_entity.pdbx_description
1 polymer ?
#
loop_
_entity_poly.entity_id
_entity_poly.type
_entity_poly.pdbx_seq_one_letter_code
_entity_poly.pdbx_strand_id
1 'polypeptide(L)'
;MDICHQILEKIKEYDTIIIHRHMKPDPDALGSQVGLKALLKHHFPEKTIKAVGFDEPTLTWMAEMDLIEDSAYQGALVIVCDTANTARIDDKRYSQGDFLIKIDHHPNDDVYGDLSWVDTNSSSASEMITLFAETTQLALSDRAAELLFAG
;
A
#
# COMPACT_ATOMS: atom_id res chain seq x y z
N MET A 1 7.52 9.60 17.89
CA MET A 1 6.48 8.74 17.29
C MET A 1 7.15 7.83 16.26
N ASP A 2 6.93 6.53 16.34
CA ASP A 2 7.53 5.61 15.39
C ASP A 2 6.88 5.74 14.00
N ILE A 3 7.52 5.12 13.00
CA ILE A 3 7.08 5.26 11.60
C ILE A 3 5.67 4.69 11.38
N CYS A 4 5.31 3.60 12.04
CA CYS A 4 3.98 3.00 11.88
C CYS A 4 2.89 3.95 12.37
N HIS A 5 3.10 4.61 13.51
CA HIS A 5 2.15 5.59 14.03
C HIS A 5 2.12 6.86 13.17
N GLN A 6 3.25 7.28 12.60
CA GLN A 6 3.27 8.40 11.66
C GLN A 6 2.43 8.10 10.42
N ILE A 7 2.55 6.87 9.89
CA ILE A 7 1.74 6.43 8.74
C ILE A 7 0.25 6.41 9.12
N LEU A 8 -0.08 5.86 10.29
CA LEU A 8 -1.47 5.81 10.75
C LEU A 8 -2.07 7.20 10.88
N GLU A 9 -1.32 8.17 11.42
CA GLU A 9 -1.79 9.55 11.54
C GLU A 9 -2.12 10.14 10.16
N LYS A 10 -1.28 9.88 9.16
CA LYS A 10 -1.57 10.33 7.78
C LYS A 10 -2.81 9.65 7.22
N ILE A 11 -2.98 8.37 7.46
CA ILE A 11 -4.18 7.65 7.01
C ILE A 11 -5.43 8.28 7.61
N LYS A 12 -5.38 8.66 8.88
CA LYS A 12 -6.54 9.29 9.55
C LYS A 12 -6.89 10.67 8.96
N GLU A 13 -5.90 11.40 8.46
CA GLU A 13 -6.10 12.75 7.91
C GLU A 13 -6.81 12.76 6.55
N TYR A 14 -6.78 11.67 5.80
CA TYR A 14 -7.25 11.63 4.41
C TYR A 14 -8.50 10.80 4.26
N ASP A 15 -9.46 11.30 3.47
CA ASP A 15 -10.68 10.56 3.15
C ASP A 15 -10.48 9.56 2.01
N THR A 16 -9.53 9.85 1.11
CA THR A 16 -9.21 9.00 -0.04
C THR A 16 -7.78 8.52 0.05
N ILE A 17 -7.60 7.20 -0.06
CA ILE A 17 -6.29 6.56 -0.02
C ILE A 17 -6.17 5.66 -1.25
N ILE A 18 -5.10 5.86 -2.03
CA ILE A 18 -4.84 5.11 -3.25
C ILE A 18 -3.53 4.35 -3.08
N ILE A 19 -3.59 3.03 -3.21
CA ILE A 19 -2.46 2.15 -2.93
C ILE A 19 -1.90 1.59 -4.24
N HIS A 20 -0.61 1.82 -4.47
CA HIS A 20 0.14 1.40 -5.65
C HIS A 20 1.12 0.28 -5.29
N ARG A 21 1.69 -0.35 -6.31
CA ARG A 21 2.78 -1.34 -6.21
C ARG A 21 3.58 -1.33 -7.50
N HIS A 22 4.64 -2.14 -7.57
CA HIS A 22 5.46 -2.20 -8.80
C HIS A 22 4.71 -2.90 -9.94
N MET A 23 5.14 -2.58 -11.17
CA MET A 23 4.62 -3.25 -12.37
C MET A 23 5.02 -4.72 -12.37
N LYS A 24 4.22 -5.55 -13.07
CA LYS A 24 4.41 -7.01 -13.11
C LYS A 24 4.50 -7.57 -11.68
N PRO A 25 3.44 -7.40 -10.88
CA PRO A 25 3.51 -7.74 -9.47
C PRO A 25 3.65 -9.24 -9.24
N ASP A 26 4.41 -9.58 -8.21
CA ASP A 26 4.44 -10.92 -7.66
C ASP A 26 3.42 -11.01 -6.49
N PRO A 27 3.26 -12.18 -5.85
CA PRO A 27 2.33 -12.30 -4.73
C PRO A 27 2.61 -11.33 -3.57
N ASP A 28 3.88 -10.98 -3.28
CA ASP A 28 4.19 -10.03 -2.22
C ASP A 28 3.73 -8.62 -2.57
N ALA A 29 3.99 -8.16 -3.79
CA ALA A 29 3.55 -6.83 -4.20
C ALA A 29 2.03 -6.72 -4.14
N LEU A 30 1.32 -7.68 -4.71
CA LEU A 30 -0.13 -7.67 -4.71
C LEU A 30 -0.69 -7.91 -3.32
N GLY A 31 -0.15 -8.88 -2.58
CA GLY A 31 -0.59 -9.21 -1.23
C GLY A 31 -0.45 -8.04 -0.26
N SER A 32 0.69 -7.34 -0.28
CA SER A 32 0.88 -6.16 0.57
C SER A 32 -0.08 -5.04 0.20
N GLN A 33 -0.29 -4.80 -1.10
CA GLN A 33 -1.19 -3.76 -1.58
C GLN A 33 -2.65 -4.01 -1.18
N VAL A 34 -3.18 -5.18 -1.54
CA VAL A 34 -4.59 -5.48 -1.28
C VAL A 34 -4.84 -5.89 0.17
N GLY A 35 -3.82 -6.43 0.84
CA GLY A 35 -3.88 -6.70 2.28
C GLY A 35 -4.00 -5.39 3.07
N LEU A 36 -3.22 -4.39 2.71
CA LEU A 36 -3.32 -3.06 3.32
C LEU A 36 -4.69 -2.46 3.05
N LYS A 37 -5.18 -2.56 1.81
CA LYS A 37 -6.53 -2.08 1.49
C LYS A 37 -7.59 -2.74 2.37
N ALA A 38 -7.53 -4.07 2.50
CA ALA A 38 -8.49 -4.81 3.32
C ALA A 38 -8.43 -4.40 4.80
N LEU A 39 -7.22 -4.23 5.34
CA LEU A 39 -7.00 -3.76 6.70
C LEU A 39 -7.64 -2.38 6.91
N LEU A 40 -7.36 -1.45 6.03
CA LEU A 40 -7.85 -0.08 6.16
C LEU A 40 -9.36 0.02 5.95
N LYS A 41 -9.92 -0.73 5.01
CA LYS A 41 -11.38 -0.79 4.80
C LYS A 41 -12.11 -1.30 6.03
N HIS A 42 -11.52 -2.28 6.71
CA HIS A 42 -12.12 -2.85 7.92
C HIS A 42 -12.22 -1.82 9.05
N HIS A 43 -11.16 -1.03 9.23
CA HIS A 43 -11.11 -0.06 10.34
C HIS A 43 -11.63 1.33 9.97
N PHE A 44 -11.65 1.66 8.69
CA PHE A 44 -12.10 2.98 8.19
C PHE A 44 -13.10 2.80 7.06
N PRO A 45 -14.27 2.19 7.33
CA PRO A 45 -15.24 1.86 6.27
C PRO A 45 -15.82 3.10 5.57
N GLU A 46 -15.74 4.28 6.19
CA GLU A 46 -16.21 5.54 5.62
C GLU A 46 -15.22 6.14 4.60
N LYS A 47 -13.96 5.68 4.60
CA LYS A 47 -12.95 6.19 3.67
C LYS A 47 -13.06 5.50 2.30
N THR A 48 -12.64 6.23 1.27
CA THR A 48 -12.47 5.66 -0.08
C THR A 48 -11.06 5.10 -0.19
N ILE A 49 -10.93 3.79 -0.33
CA ILE A 49 -9.64 3.12 -0.38
C ILE A 49 -9.57 2.27 -1.65
N LYS A 50 -8.61 2.57 -2.52
CA LYS A 50 -8.49 1.94 -3.85
C LYS A 50 -7.10 1.36 -4.05
N ALA A 51 -7.04 0.20 -4.70
CA ALA A 51 -5.79 -0.45 -5.12
C ALA A 51 -5.73 -0.41 -6.64
N VAL A 52 -4.67 0.16 -7.19
CA VAL A 52 -4.58 0.43 -8.63
C VAL A 52 -3.35 -0.20 -9.27
N GLY A 53 -3.41 -0.35 -10.60
CA GLY A 53 -2.37 -0.94 -11.41
C GLY A 53 -2.99 -1.88 -12.44
N PHE A 54 -2.18 -2.47 -13.29
CA PHE A 54 -2.68 -3.48 -14.24
C PHE A 54 -2.96 -4.78 -13.52
N ASP A 55 -4.06 -5.44 -13.89
CA ASP A 55 -4.35 -6.78 -13.40
C ASP A 55 -3.31 -7.77 -13.94
N GLU A 56 -2.67 -8.52 -13.05
CA GLU A 56 -1.78 -9.61 -13.44
C GLU A 56 -2.63 -10.87 -13.62
N PRO A 57 -2.72 -11.40 -14.86
CA PRO A 57 -3.64 -12.51 -15.13
C PRO A 57 -3.46 -13.74 -14.24
N THR A 58 -2.22 -14.02 -13.81
CA THR A 58 -1.93 -15.17 -12.96
C THR A 58 -2.30 -14.96 -11.50
N LEU A 59 -2.62 -13.73 -11.11
CA LEU A 59 -2.91 -13.35 -9.72
C LEU A 59 -4.32 -12.80 -9.50
N THR A 60 -5.20 -12.86 -10.50
CA THR A 60 -6.58 -12.36 -10.35
C THR A 60 -7.38 -13.12 -9.30
N TRP A 61 -6.94 -14.32 -8.95
CA TRP A 61 -7.53 -15.09 -7.84
C TRP A 61 -7.34 -14.41 -6.48
N MET A 62 -6.30 -13.56 -6.34
CA MET A 62 -6.07 -12.79 -5.11
C MET A 62 -6.98 -11.55 -5.07
N ALA A 63 -6.95 -10.76 -6.12
CA ALA A 63 -7.76 -9.55 -6.23
C ALA A 63 -7.68 -8.97 -7.63
N GLU A 64 -8.68 -8.20 -7.99
CA GLU A 64 -8.68 -7.38 -9.20
C GLU A 64 -8.46 -5.93 -8.78
N MET A 65 -7.83 -5.15 -9.66
CA MET A 65 -7.53 -3.75 -9.38
C MET A 65 -8.76 -2.87 -9.55
N ASP A 66 -8.82 -1.79 -8.78
CA ASP A 66 -9.86 -0.78 -8.91
C ASP A 66 -9.57 0.12 -10.12
N LEU A 67 -10.63 0.56 -10.78
CA LEU A 67 -10.53 1.55 -11.85
C LEU A 67 -10.97 2.90 -11.28
N ILE A 68 -10.11 3.91 -11.39
CA ILE A 68 -10.39 5.23 -10.84
C ILE A 68 -10.11 6.33 -11.86
N GLU A 69 -10.79 7.46 -11.71
CA GLU A 69 -10.57 8.65 -12.53
C GLU A 69 -9.32 9.39 -12.04
N ASP A 70 -8.71 10.17 -12.93
CA ASP A 70 -7.56 11.01 -12.59
C ASP A 70 -7.89 11.97 -11.43
N SER A 71 -9.11 12.49 -11.42
CA SER A 71 -9.56 13.42 -10.39
C SER A 71 -9.58 12.82 -8.98
N ALA A 72 -9.58 11.49 -8.86
CA ALA A 72 -9.55 10.82 -7.56
C ALA A 72 -8.27 11.13 -6.78
N TYR A 73 -7.19 11.49 -7.48
CA TYR A 73 -5.91 11.82 -6.85
C TYR A 73 -5.89 13.19 -6.15
N GLN A 74 -6.83 14.08 -6.48
CA GLN A 74 -6.89 15.40 -5.86
C GLN A 74 -7.19 15.27 -4.36
N GLY A 75 -6.27 15.72 -3.52
CA GLY A 75 -6.42 15.64 -2.08
C GLY A 75 -6.30 14.24 -1.51
N ALA A 76 -5.77 13.28 -2.27
CA ALA A 76 -5.64 11.89 -1.84
C ALA A 76 -4.27 11.61 -1.22
N LEU A 77 -4.25 10.65 -0.30
CA LEU A 77 -3.03 10.02 0.19
C LEU A 77 -2.68 8.88 -0.75
N VAL A 78 -1.44 8.86 -1.23
CA VAL A 78 -0.93 7.75 -2.06
C VAL A 78 0.07 6.95 -1.25
N ILE A 79 -0.11 5.62 -1.23
CA ILE A 79 0.81 4.70 -0.57
C ILE A 79 1.34 3.74 -1.63
N VAL A 80 2.66 3.61 -1.73
CA VAL A 80 3.31 2.70 -2.67
C VAL A 80 3.96 1.57 -1.89
N CYS A 81 3.51 0.34 -2.16
CA CYS A 81 4.02 -0.87 -1.51
C CYS A 81 5.02 -1.60 -2.41
N ASP A 82 6.05 -2.17 -1.79
CA ASP A 82 6.97 -3.13 -2.41
C ASP A 82 7.60 -2.62 -3.71
N THR A 83 8.01 -1.35 -3.73
CA THR A 83 8.60 -0.76 -4.94
C THR A 83 9.83 0.06 -4.57
N ALA A 84 11.01 -0.41 -5.00
CA ALA A 84 12.29 0.20 -4.64
C ALA A 84 12.52 1.53 -5.35
N ASN A 85 12.08 1.66 -6.61
CA ASN A 85 12.32 2.88 -7.39
C ASN A 85 11.08 3.31 -8.16
N THR A 86 10.99 4.63 -8.41
CA THR A 86 9.81 5.22 -9.04
C THR A 86 9.56 4.74 -10.46
N ALA A 87 10.62 4.34 -11.18
CA ALA A 87 10.47 3.82 -12.55
C ALA A 87 9.64 2.54 -12.59
N ARG A 88 9.66 1.76 -11.51
CA ARG A 88 8.94 0.50 -11.40
C ARG A 88 7.51 0.63 -10.89
N ILE A 89 7.09 1.80 -10.43
CA ILE A 89 5.73 1.98 -9.94
C ILE A 89 4.74 1.82 -11.09
N ASP A 90 3.81 0.89 -10.92
CA ASP A 90 2.71 0.72 -11.86
C ASP A 90 1.73 1.88 -11.67
N ASP A 91 1.07 2.30 -12.72
CA ASP A 91 0.20 3.48 -12.72
C ASP A 91 0.97 4.76 -12.32
N LYS A 92 1.37 5.51 -13.34
CA LYS A 92 2.25 6.69 -13.17
C LYS A 92 1.58 7.89 -12.50
N ARG A 93 0.29 7.79 -12.15
CA ARG A 93 -0.42 8.85 -11.43
C ARG A 93 -0.05 8.92 -9.94
N TYR A 94 0.86 8.06 -9.46
CA TYR A 94 1.25 8.02 -8.04
C TYR A 94 1.70 9.39 -7.49
N SER A 95 2.26 10.25 -8.35
CA SER A 95 2.76 11.57 -7.95
C SER A 95 1.69 12.66 -7.95
N GLN A 96 0.46 12.34 -8.33
CA GLN A 96 -0.63 13.32 -8.45
C GLN A 96 -1.45 13.50 -7.18
N GLY A 97 -1.14 12.77 -6.13
CA GLY A 97 -1.80 12.90 -4.84
C GLY A 97 -1.25 14.05 -4.01
N ASP A 98 -1.85 14.26 -2.85
CA ASP A 98 -1.46 15.32 -1.92
C ASP A 98 -0.23 14.94 -1.07
N PHE A 99 -0.11 13.66 -0.72
CA PHE A 99 0.98 13.16 0.12
C PHE A 99 1.33 11.74 -0.33
N LEU A 100 2.63 11.41 -0.32
CA LEU A 100 3.13 10.12 -0.81
C LEU A 100 3.89 9.38 0.28
N ILE A 101 3.52 8.12 0.52
CA ILE A 101 4.18 7.23 1.48
C ILE A 101 4.80 6.04 0.74
N LYS A 102 6.08 5.75 1.03
CA LYS A 102 6.79 4.56 0.55
C LYS A 102 6.84 3.51 1.64
N ILE A 103 6.43 2.27 1.33
CA ILE A 103 6.59 1.11 2.21
C ILE A 103 7.30 0.00 1.43
N ASP A 104 8.56 -0.27 1.75
CA ASP A 104 9.39 -1.18 0.97
C ASP A 104 10.45 -1.87 1.83
N HIS A 105 10.93 -3.04 1.36
CA HIS A 105 11.96 -3.81 2.06
C HIS A 105 13.23 -3.98 1.25
N HIS A 106 13.34 -3.35 0.09
CA HIS A 106 14.55 -3.38 -0.73
C HIS A 106 15.52 -2.28 -0.32
N PRO A 107 16.82 -2.35 -0.75
CA PRO A 107 17.76 -1.25 -0.49
C PRO A 107 17.21 0.09 -0.98
N ASN A 108 17.39 1.13 -0.17
CA ASN A 108 16.76 2.44 -0.42
C ASN A 108 17.63 3.32 -1.31
N ASP A 109 17.86 2.85 -2.55
CA ASP A 109 18.69 3.55 -3.53
C ASP A 109 17.97 4.72 -4.20
N ASP A 110 16.65 4.65 -4.31
CA ASP A 110 15.80 5.73 -4.80
C ASP A 110 14.92 6.22 -3.65
N VAL A 111 15.35 7.28 -3.00
CA VAL A 111 14.62 7.87 -1.87
C VAL A 111 13.49 8.71 -2.42
N TYR A 112 12.27 8.19 -2.34
CA TYR A 112 11.07 8.93 -2.76
C TYR A 112 10.00 8.86 -1.67
N GLY A 113 9.01 9.75 -1.78
CA GLY A 113 7.91 9.82 -0.81
C GLY A 113 8.14 10.91 0.23
N ASP A 114 7.05 11.51 0.67
CA ASP A 114 7.06 12.51 1.75
C ASP A 114 7.32 11.84 3.10
N LEU A 115 6.92 10.57 3.22
CA LEU A 115 7.18 9.73 4.36
C LEU A 115 7.62 8.36 3.82
N SER A 116 8.71 7.81 4.35
CA SER A 116 9.30 6.59 3.84
C SER A 116 9.56 5.60 4.96
N TRP A 117 9.03 4.40 4.81
CA TRP A 117 9.31 3.28 5.69
C TRP A 117 9.98 2.18 4.87
N VAL A 118 11.30 2.07 5.02
CA VAL A 118 12.11 1.07 4.33
C VAL A 118 12.79 0.21 5.38
N ASP A 119 12.54 -1.10 5.35
CA ASP A 119 13.13 -2.05 6.28
C ASP A 119 13.76 -3.21 5.51
N THR A 120 15.07 -3.13 5.28
CA THR A 120 15.80 -4.16 4.54
C THR A 120 15.96 -5.46 5.33
N ASN A 121 15.63 -5.47 6.62
CA ASN A 121 15.65 -6.68 7.44
C ASN A 121 14.32 -7.45 7.35
N SER A 122 13.28 -6.83 6.82
CA SER A 122 12.01 -7.52 6.60
C SER A 122 12.10 -8.46 5.40
N SER A 123 11.48 -9.62 5.50
CA SER A 123 11.51 -10.63 4.43
C SER A 123 10.59 -10.26 3.27
N SER A 124 9.57 -9.43 3.50
CA SER A 124 8.58 -9.06 2.49
C SER A 124 7.85 -7.79 2.90
N ALA A 125 7.23 -7.14 1.91
CA ALA A 125 6.35 -6.00 2.18
C ALA A 125 5.09 -6.44 2.94
N SER A 126 4.59 -7.64 2.67
CA SER A 126 3.44 -8.20 3.41
C SER A 126 3.75 -8.35 4.89
N GLU A 127 4.97 -8.77 5.25
CA GLU A 127 5.41 -8.82 6.63
C GLU A 127 5.39 -7.43 7.27
N MET A 128 5.82 -6.41 6.53
CA MET A 128 5.80 -5.02 7.02
C MET A 128 4.36 -4.56 7.31
N ILE A 129 3.41 -4.89 6.44
CA ILE A 129 2.00 -4.53 6.67
C ILE A 129 1.46 -5.24 7.92
N THR A 130 1.84 -6.50 8.12
CA THR A 130 1.47 -7.24 9.33
C THR A 130 2.04 -6.56 10.58
N LEU A 131 3.31 -6.14 10.53
CA LEU A 131 3.96 -5.41 11.62
C LEU A 131 3.28 -4.06 11.87
N PHE A 132 2.90 -3.37 10.80
CA PHE A 132 2.14 -2.11 10.91
C PHE A 132 0.84 -2.34 11.68
N ALA A 133 0.08 -3.39 11.34
CA ALA A 133 -1.16 -3.71 12.03
C ALA A 133 -0.94 -4.02 13.52
N GLU A 134 0.09 -4.82 13.82
CA GLU A 134 0.43 -5.15 15.21
C GLU A 134 0.84 -3.92 16.01
N THR A 135 1.74 -3.11 15.45
CA THR A 135 2.29 -1.94 16.14
C THR A 135 1.21 -0.89 16.42
N THR A 136 0.29 -0.71 15.49
CA THR A 136 -0.80 0.25 15.63
C THR A 136 -2.06 -0.33 16.29
N GLN A 137 -2.02 -1.61 16.63
CA GLN A 137 -3.12 -2.34 17.27
C GLN A 137 -4.40 -2.36 16.42
N LEU A 138 -4.24 -2.44 15.10
CA LEU A 138 -5.32 -2.64 14.16
C LEU A 138 -5.46 -4.14 13.88
N ALA A 139 -6.52 -4.75 14.39
CA ALA A 139 -6.72 -6.19 14.19
C ALA A 139 -6.93 -6.50 12.70
N LEU A 140 -6.30 -7.59 12.23
CA LEU A 140 -6.50 -8.05 10.86
C LEU A 140 -7.86 -8.71 10.71
N SER A 141 -8.61 -8.32 9.67
CA SER A 141 -9.77 -9.09 9.25
C SER A 141 -9.30 -10.42 8.63
N ASP A 142 -10.19 -11.40 8.52
CA ASP A 142 -9.86 -12.67 7.87
C ASP A 142 -9.33 -12.45 6.45
N ARG A 143 -9.97 -11.54 5.71
CA ARG A 143 -9.54 -11.23 4.34
C ARG A 143 -8.16 -10.59 4.28
N ALA A 144 -7.89 -9.63 5.18
CA ALA A 144 -6.57 -9.00 5.25
C ALA A 144 -5.48 -10.03 5.59
N ALA A 145 -5.73 -10.87 6.60
CA ALA A 145 -4.78 -11.91 6.98
C ALA A 145 -4.52 -12.88 5.83
N GLU A 146 -5.54 -13.30 5.11
CA GLU A 146 -5.44 -14.20 3.96
C GLU A 146 -4.57 -13.60 2.87
N LEU A 147 -4.79 -12.33 2.52
CA LEU A 147 -4.03 -11.66 1.46
C LEU A 147 -2.58 -11.43 1.86
N LEU A 148 -2.32 -11.02 3.09
CA LEU A 148 -0.96 -10.81 3.58
C LEU A 148 -0.19 -12.13 3.68
N PHE A 149 -0.86 -13.20 4.06
CA PHE A 149 -0.24 -14.52 4.15
C PHE A 149 0.11 -15.07 2.76
N ALA A 150 -0.70 -14.76 1.74
CA ALA A 150 -0.44 -15.18 0.36
C ALA A 150 0.75 -14.42 -0.26
N GLY A 151 1.04 -13.23 0.25
CA GLY A 151 2.15 -12.39 -0.20
C GLY A 151 3.54 -12.75 0.35
#